data_61eef2c6e12177c157333730324c8264
#
_entry.id   61eef2c6e12177c157333730324c8264
#
_cell.length_a   1.000
_cell.length_b   1.000
_cell.length_c   1.000
_cell.angle_alpha   90.00
_cell.angle_beta   90.00
_cell.angle_gamma   90.00
#
_symmetry.space_group_name_H-M   'P 1'
#
loop_
_entity.id
_entity.type
_entity.pdbx_description
1 polymer ?
#
loop_
_entity_poly.entity_id
_entity_poly.type
_entity_poly.pdbx_seq_one_letter_code
_entity_poly.pdbx_strand_id
1 'polypeptide(L)'
;MGRGEAADAAGVSRTLAGHHLDKLVEAGLLESGFRAPVKKGPGSGRPAKVYRRAGGERSVSLPPRDYVTLASVLADVVDVLGAEEAAEEAARSAGARIGGRRRGEPVERVLAGRGYEPYIAEGGVMRLRNCPFHVLAQEQPLLVCSMNLALCRGLLEGVGDDPGRARLDPRPGECCVVVDAPSAP
;
A
#
# COMPACT_ATOMS: atom_id res chain seq x y z
N MET A 1 4.21 16.79 -3.80
CA MET A 1 3.50 17.30 -5.00
C MET A 1 3.08 18.74 -4.78
N GLY A 2 3.32 19.64 -5.74
CA GLY A 2 2.85 21.04 -5.74
C GLY A 2 1.53 21.21 -6.47
N ARG A 3 0.92 22.41 -6.36
CA ARG A 3 -0.37 22.71 -7.02
C ARG A 3 -0.32 22.57 -8.54
N GLY A 4 0.82 22.95 -9.18
CA GLY A 4 1.00 22.81 -10.64
C GLY A 4 1.05 21.33 -11.04
N GLU A 5 1.93 20.56 -10.38
CA GLU A 5 2.07 19.13 -10.63
C GLU A 5 0.73 18.37 -10.47
N ALA A 6 -0.08 18.77 -9.49
CA ALA A 6 -1.41 18.18 -9.27
C ALA A 6 -2.43 18.60 -10.34
N ALA A 7 -2.39 19.86 -10.78
CA ALA A 7 -3.25 20.38 -11.82
C ALA A 7 -3.01 19.66 -13.16
N ASP A 8 -1.73 19.50 -13.52
CA ASP A 8 -1.31 18.81 -14.73
C ASP A 8 -1.73 17.33 -14.70
N ALA A 9 -1.51 16.66 -13.56
CA ALA A 9 -1.88 15.25 -13.40
C ALA A 9 -3.40 14.99 -13.43
N ALA A 10 -4.21 15.95 -12.94
CA ALA A 10 -5.67 15.83 -12.90
C ALA A 10 -6.39 16.46 -14.10
N GLY A 11 -5.68 17.13 -15.01
CA GLY A 11 -6.27 17.83 -16.15
C GLY A 11 -7.18 19.00 -15.76
N VAL A 12 -6.88 19.69 -14.64
CA VAL A 12 -7.70 20.82 -14.13
C VAL A 12 -6.87 22.10 -14.00
N SER A 13 -7.54 23.24 -13.76
CA SER A 13 -6.83 24.48 -13.52
C SER A 13 -6.04 24.44 -12.20
N ARG A 14 -4.92 25.18 -12.13
CA ARG A 14 -4.09 25.30 -10.92
C ARG A 14 -4.87 25.85 -9.72
N THR A 15 -5.84 26.73 -9.96
CA THR A 15 -6.72 27.28 -8.91
C THR A 15 -7.63 26.21 -8.37
N LEU A 16 -8.27 25.41 -9.23
CA LEU A 16 -9.15 24.31 -8.83
C LEU A 16 -8.38 23.22 -8.09
N ALA A 17 -7.22 22.82 -8.61
CA ALA A 17 -6.33 21.88 -7.91
C ALA A 17 -5.95 22.39 -6.52
N GLY A 18 -5.59 23.67 -6.40
CA GLY A 18 -5.27 24.31 -5.12
C GLY A 18 -6.43 24.25 -4.13
N HIS A 19 -7.66 24.55 -4.57
CA HIS A 19 -8.86 24.47 -3.76
C HIS A 19 -9.10 23.06 -3.22
N HIS A 20 -9.05 22.03 -4.09
CA HIS A 20 -9.24 20.64 -3.67
C HIS A 20 -8.14 20.15 -2.73
N LEU A 21 -6.87 20.49 -3.01
CA LEU A 21 -5.77 20.12 -2.14
C LEU A 21 -5.90 20.74 -0.74
N ASP A 22 -6.32 22.02 -0.65
CA ASP A 22 -6.54 22.69 0.63
C ASP A 22 -7.73 22.05 1.39
N LYS A 23 -8.81 21.66 0.69
CA LYS A 23 -9.93 20.90 1.27
C LYS A 23 -9.50 19.51 1.79
N LEU A 24 -8.63 18.83 1.09
CA LEU A 24 -8.07 17.55 1.55
C LEU A 24 -7.19 17.74 2.80
N VAL A 25 -6.49 18.87 2.93
CA VAL A 25 -5.75 19.21 4.15
C VAL A 25 -6.71 19.49 5.31
N GLU A 26 -7.77 20.27 5.08
CA GLU A 26 -8.83 20.53 6.08
C GLU A 26 -9.48 19.22 6.57
N ALA A 27 -9.70 18.27 5.66
CA ALA A 27 -10.23 16.94 5.98
C ALA A 27 -9.20 15.99 6.65
N GLY A 28 -7.93 16.43 6.83
CA GLY A 28 -6.88 15.64 7.42
C GLY A 28 -6.39 14.46 6.54
N LEU A 29 -6.69 14.49 5.24
CA LEU A 29 -6.24 13.49 4.26
C LEU A 29 -4.87 13.84 3.69
N LEU A 30 -4.53 15.12 3.66
CA LEU A 30 -3.22 15.61 3.26
C LEU A 30 -2.62 16.48 4.36
N GLU A 31 -1.30 16.57 4.35
CA GLU A 31 -0.52 17.57 5.05
C GLU A 31 0.09 18.54 4.05
N SER A 32 0.22 19.81 4.44
CA SER A 32 0.91 20.81 3.63
C SER A 32 2.20 21.28 4.26
N GLY A 33 3.18 21.58 3.43
CA GLY A 33 4.47 22.14 3.82
C GLY A 33 4.99 23.08 2.75
N PHE A 34 6.22 23.53 2.91
CA PHE A 34 6.87 24.41 1.95
C PHE A 34 8.17 23.77 1.46
N ARG A 35 8.37 23.75 0.14
CA ARG A 35 9.63 23.35 -0.51
C ARG A 35 10.44 24.60 -0.80
N ALA A 36 11.68 24.61 -0.31
CA ALA A 36 12.61 25.70 -0.59
C ALA A 36 12.83 25.86 -2.11
N PRO A 37 13.06 27.08 -2.61
CA PRO A 37 13.42 27.31 -4.01
C PRO A 37 14.70 26.56 -4.37
N VAL A 38 14.79 26.04 -5.58
CA VAL A 38 15.98 25.33 -6.09
C VAL A 38 17.18 26.28 -6.21
N LYS A 39 16.93 27.57 -6.53
CA LYS A 39 17.98 28.60 -6.58
C LYS A 39 18.08 29.31 -5.24
N LYS A 40 19.28 29.33 -4.66
CA LYS A 40 19.60 30.13 -3.46
C LYS A 40 20.21 31.45 -3.93
N GLY A 41 19.64 32.60 -3.52
CA GLY A 41 20.21 33.93 -3.80
C GLY A 41 19.14 35.01 -3.97
N PRO A 42 19.56 36.29 -4.19
CA PRO A 42 18.64 37.38 -4.48
C PRO A 42 17.83 37.05 -5.74
N GLY A 43 16.48 37.06 -5.63
CA GLY A 43 15.57 36.64 -6.72
C GLY A 43 15.11 35.17 -6.64
N SER A 44 15.51 34.40 -5.61
CA SER A 44 14.88 33.12 -5.33
C SER A 44 13.41 33.35 -4.95
N GLY A 45 12.47 32.78 -5.71
CA GLY A 45 11.04 32.97 -5.52
C GLY A 45 10.55 32.49 -4.13
N ARG A 46 9.31 32.84 -3.76
CA ARG A 46 8.67 32.39 -2.54
C ARG A 46 8.67 30.84 -2.48
N PRO A 47 8.91 30.22 -1.29
CA PRO A 47 8.80 28.79 -1.13
C PRO A 47 7.47 28.24 -1.64
N ALA A 48 7.53 27.19 -2.45
CA ALA A 48 6.35 26.59 -3.03
C ALA A 48 5.60 25.72 -2.02
N LYS A 49 4.28 25.95 -1.85
CA LYS A 49 3.43 25.08 -1.02
C LYS A 49 3.35 23.71 -1.70
N VAL A 50 3.66 22.67 -0.94
CA VAL A 50 3.60 21.27 -1.36
C VAL A 50 2.67 20.50 -0.44
N TYR A 51 2.14 19.40 -0.95
CA TYR A 51 1.19 18.53 -0.26
C TYR A 51 1.72 17.10 -0.29
N ARG A 52 1.52 16.39 0.80
CA ARG A 52 1.82 14.97 0.95
C ARG A 52 0.64 14.27 1.62
N ARG A 53 0.53 12.97 1.45
CA ARG A 53 -0.46 12.17 2.17
C ARG A 53 -0.24 12.37 3.69
N ALA A 54 -1.32 12.57 4.44
CA ALA A 54 -1.25 12.60 5.91
C ALA A 54 -0.90 11.20 6.43
N GLY A 55 -0.25 11.13 7.58
CA GLY A 55 -0.01 9.87 8.26
C GLY A 55 -1.32 9.26 8.78
N GLY A 56 -1.34 7.95 8.92
CA GLY A 56 -2.48 7.18 9.43
C GLY A 56 -3.49 6.76 8.36
N GLU A 57 -4.31 5.79 8.72
CA GLU A 57 -5.37 5.25 7.89
C GLU A 57 -6.67 6.05 8.08
N ARG A 58 -7.40 6.27 7.00
CA ARG A 58 -8.75 6.85 7.00
C ARG A 58 -9.68 5.90 6.26
N SER A 59 -10.64 5.32 6.99
CA SER A 59 -11.70 4.51 6.43
C SER A 59 -13.04 5.21 6.60
N VAL A 60 -13.90 5.12 5.59
CA VAL A 60 -15.27 5.64 5.63
C VAL A 60 -16.23 4.51 5.33
N SER A 61 -17.13 4.23 6.26
CA SER A 61 -18.23 3.30 6.04
C SER A 61 -19.54 3.87 6.59
N LEU A 62 -20.66 3.57 5.91
CA LEU A 62 -21.97 4.02 6.32
C LEU A 62 -22.97 2.83 6.32
N PRO A 63 -23.47 2.40 7.47
CA PRO A 63 -23.08 2.81 8.83
C PRO A 63 -21.65 2.42 9.19
N PRO A 64 -21.05 2.96 10.25
CA PRO A 64 -19.70 2.61 10.69
C PRO A 64 -19.53 1.10 10.88
N ARG A 65 -18.39 0.56 10.48
CA ARG A 65 -18.01 -0.86 10.62
C ARG A 65 -16.67 -0.93 11.32
N ASP A 66 -16.56 -1.86 12.26
CA ASP A 66 -15.34 -2.10 13.03
C ASP A 66 -14.76 -3.49 12.70
N TYR A 67 -14.19 -3.59 11.50
CA TYR A 67 -13.51 -4.81 11.09
C TYR A 67 -12.11 -4.93 11.70
N VAL A 68 -11.51 -3.83 12.13
CA VAL A 68 -10.18 -3.84 12.73
C VAL A 68 -10.22 -4.53 14.09
N THR A 69 -11.13 -4.13 14.98
CA THR A 69 -11.29 -4.80 16.28
C THR A 69 -11.58 -6.31 16.12
N LEU A 70 -12.47 -6.68 15.19
CA LEU A 70 -12.75 -8.11 14.94
C LEU A 70 -11.51 -8.85 14.45
N ALA A 71 -10.74 -8.23 13.54
CA ALA A 71 -9.52 -8.84 13.02
C ALA A 71 -8.44 -8.96 14.10
N SER A 72 -8.27 -7.96 15.00
CA SER A 72 -7.35 -8.06 16.14
C SER A 72 -7.73 -9.23 17.08
N VAL A 73 -9.01 -9.36 17.43
CA VAL A 73 -9.50 -10.48 18.27
C VAL A 73 -9.22 -11.83 17.60
N LEU A 74 -9.43 -11.97 16.29
CA LEU A 74 -9.13 -13.20 15.58
C LEU A 74 -7.64 -13.49 15.53
N ALA A 75 -6.80 -12.46 15.39
CA ALA A 75 -5.35 -12.62 15.43
C ALA A 75 -4.86 -13.07 16.83
N ASP A 76 -5.43 -12.52 17.91
CA ASP A 76 -5.16 -12.96 19.28
C ASP A 76 -5.54 -14.44 19.48
N VAL A 77 -6.65 -14.89 18.89
CA VAL A 77 -7.06 -16.31 18.95
C VAL A 77 -6.06 -17.21 18.22
N VAL A 78 -5.53 -16.79 17.07
CA VAL A 78 -4.47 -17.53 16.35
C VAL A 78 -3.23 -17.68 17.23
N ASP A 79 -2.77 -16.59 17.86
CA ASP A 79 -1.60 -16.58 18.75
C ASP A 79 -1.81 -17.50 19.97
N VAL A 80 -2.94 -17.36 20.66
CA VAL A 80 -3.28 -18.19 21.85
C VAL A 80 -3.35 -19.68 21.54
N LEU A 81 -3.79 -20.04 20.33
CA LEU A 81 -3.90 -21.43 19.90
C LEU A 81 -2.61 -21.97 19.25
N GLY A 82 -1.60 -21.15 18.98
CA GLY A 82 -0.41 -21.52 18.21
C GLY A 82 -0.79 -22.00 16.80
N ALA A 83 -1.72 -21.31 16.15
CA ALA A 83 -2.32 -21.74 14.88
C ALA A 83 -1.81 -20.94 13.67
N GLU A 84 -0.58 -20.41 13.73
CA GLU A 84 0.03 -19.56 12.69
C GLU A 84 0.09 -20.28 11.34
N GLU A 85 0.52 -21.55 11.32
CA GLU A 85 0.59 -22.35 10.09
C GLU A 85 -0.79 -22.50 9.42
N ALA A 86 -1.83 -22.74 10.23
CA ALA A 86 -3.19 -22.83 9.71
C ALA A 86 -3.70 -21.50 9.15
N ALA A 87 -3.32 -20.38 9.79
CA ALA A 87 -3.65 -19.03 9.33
C ALA A 87 -2.93 -18.70 8.02
N GLU A 88 -1.65 -19.07 7.87
CA GLU A 88 -0.89 -18.92 6.63
C GLU A 88 -1.48 -19.73 5.48
N GLU A 89 -1.86 -20.99 5.72
CA GLU A 89 -2.50 -21.83 4.71
C GLU A 89 -3.87 -21.28 4.30
N ALA A 90 -4.65 -20.79 5.25
CA ALA A 90 -5.92 -20.11 4.96
C ALA A 90 -5.70 -18.84 4.11
N ALA A 91 -4.67 -18.05 4.44
CA ALA A 91 -4.30 -16.86 3.68
C ALA A 91 -3.84 -17.21 2.25
N ARG A 92 -2.99 -18.24 2.10
CA ARG A 92 -2.54 -18.75 0.79
C ARG A 92 -3.73 -19.20 -0.08
N SER A 93 -4.61 -20.01 0.49
CA SER A 93 -5.82 -20.47 -0.16
C SER A 93 -6.73 -19.32 -0.59
N ALA A 94 -6.87 -18.29 0.26
CA ALA A 94 -7.61 -17.07 -0.09
C ALA A 94 -6.96 -16.34 -1.27
N GLY A 95 -5.64 -16.20 -1.25
CA GLY A 95 -4.86 -15.60 -2.33
C GLY A 95 -5.06 -16.33 -3.65
N ALA A 96 -4.95 -17.66 -3.66
CA ALA A 96 -5.15 -18.49 -4.84
C ALA A 96 -6.57 -18.34 -5.45
N ARG A 97 -7.60 -18.27 -4.61
CA ARG A 97 -8.97 -18.01 -5.07
C ARG A 97 -9.12 -16.62 -5.69
N ILE A 98 -8.48 -15.60 -5.12
CA ILE A 98 -8.52 -14.22 -5.62
C ILE A 98 -7.77 -14.13 -6.95
N GLY A 99 -6.54 -14.65 -7.01
CA GLY A 99 -5.72 -14.69 -8.22
C GLY A 99 -6.36 -15.53 -9.34
N GLY A 100 -6.97 -16.65 -9.00
CA GLY A 100 -7.65 -17.53 -9.97
C GLY A 100 -8.79 -16.86 -10.75
N ARG A 101 -9.48 -15.88 -10.12
CA ARG A 101 -10.49 -15.05 -10.81
C ARG A 101 -9.89 -14.01 -11.76
N ARG A 102 -8.60 -13.83 -11.69
CA ARG A 102 -7.78 -12.86 -12.44
C ARG A 102 -6.65 -13.54 -13.21
N ARG A 103 -6.83 -14.83 -13.55
CA ARG A 103 -5.80 -15.63 -14.21
C ARG A 103 -5.34 -14.98 -15.51
N GLY A 104 -4.01 -14.85 -15.67
CA GLY A 104 -3.38 -14.20 -16.80
C GLY A 104 -3.31 -12.66 -16.71
N GLU A 105 -3.87 -12.03 -15.67
CA GLU A 105 -3.64 -10.61 -15.45
C GLU A 105 -2.25 -10.39 -14.83
N PRO A 106 -1.58 -9.26 -15.15
CA PRO A 106 -0.34 -8.87 -14.47
C PRO A 106 -0.56 -8.75 -12.95
N VAL A 107 0.31 -9.37 -12.17
CA VAL A 107 0.20 -9.40 -10.70
C VAL A 107 0.17 -8.00 -10.09
N GLU A 108 0.88 -7.02 -10.69
CA GLU A 108 0.85 -5.61 -10.29
C GLU A 108 -0.57 -5.05 -10.24
N ARG A 109 -1.36 -5.36 -11.27
CA ARG A 109 -2.76 -4.89 -11.35
C ARG A 109 -3.64 -5.54 -10.29
N VAL A 110 -3.41 -6.82 -10.04
CA VAL A 110 -4.17 -7.56 -9.01
C VAL A 110 -3.84 -7.01 -7.63
N LEU A 111 -2.56 -6.78 -7.33
CA LEU A 111 -2.10 -6.18 -6.07
C LEU A 111 -2.61 -4.75 -5.89
N ALA A 112 -2.51 -3.92 -6.95
CA ALA A 112 -3.04 -2.55 -6.90
C ALA A 112 -4.54 -2.52 -6.60
N GLY A 113 -5.31 -3.40 -7.20
CA GLY A 113 -6.75 -3.55 -6.93
C GLY A 113 -7.09 -4.04 -5.53
N ARG A 114 -6.10 -4.48 -4.75
CA ARG A 114 -6.23 -4.93 -3.34
C ARG A 114 -5.71 -3.90 -2.34
N GLY A 115 -5.35 -2.71 -2.80
CA GLY A 115 -4.88 -1.63 -1.93
C GLY A 115 -3.36 -1.59 -1.70
N TYR A 116 -2.59 -2.52 -2.29
CA TYR A 116 -1.13 -2.35 -2.37
C TYR A 116 -0.80 -1.26 -3.40
N GLU A 117 0.33 -0.61 -3.23
CA GLU A 117 0.82 0.39 -4.19
C GLU A 117 2.13 -0.12 -4.83
N PRO A 118 2.04 -1.03 -5.84
CA PRO A 118 3.21 -1.64 -6.44
C PRO A 118 4.03 -0.62 -7.23
N TYR A 119 5.34 -0.74 -7.16
CA TYR A 119 6.30 -0.03 -8.00
C TYR A 119 7.54 -0.88 -8.21
N ILE A 120 8.25 -0.65 -9.31
CA ILE A 120 9.51 -1.33 -9.58
C ILE A 120 10.65 -0.52 -8.97
N ALA A 121 11.40 -1.17 -8.08
CA ALA A 121 12.61 -0.65 -7.47
C ALA A 121 13.85 -0.99 -8.32
N GLU A 122 15.01 -0.47 -7.90
CA GLU A 122 16.30 -0.86 -8.50
C GLU A 122 16.47 -2.38 -8.45
N GLY A 123 17.02 -2.96 -9.52
CA GLY A 123 17.19 -4.41 -9.65
C GLY A 123 15.93 -5.16 -10.10
N GLY A 124 14.85 -4.45 -10.49
CA GLY A 124 13.62 -5.06 -11.03
C GLY A 124 12.69 -5.68 -10.00
N VAL A 125 12.97 -5.51 -8.71
CA VAL A 125 12.12 -5.99 -7.62
C VAL A 125 10.87 -5.11 -7.52
N MET A 126 9.70 -5.72 -7.53
CA MET A 126 8.44 -5.03 -7.25
C MET A 126 8.28 -4.87 -5.74
N ARG A 127 8.24 -3.63 -5.28
CA ARG A 127 7.94 -3.24 -3.91
C ARG A 127 6.55 -2.64 -3.80
N LEU A 128 6.03 -2.60 -2.59
CA LEU A 128 4.65 -2.20 -2.29
C LEU A 128 4.68 -1.05 -1.28
N ARG A 129 4.38 0.17 -1.71
CA ARG A 129 4.40 1.38 -0.85
C ARG A 129 3.33 1.36 0.22
N ASN A 130 2.25 0.61 0.03
CA ASN A 130 1.18 0.48 0.99
C ASN A 130 0.95 -0.97 1.39
N CYS A 131 0.69 -1.21 2.67
CA CYS A 131 0.22 -2.49 3.19
C CYS A 131 -1.26 -2.35 3.55
N PRO A 132 -2.18 -3.13 2.91
CA PRO A 132 -3.61 -3.07 3.24
C PRO A 132 -3.93 -3.50 4.67
N PHE A 133 -2.98 -4.13 5.34
CA PHE A 133 -3.10 -4.63 6.72
C PHE A 133 -2.26 -3.82 7.71
N HIS A 134 -1.90 -2.59 7.34
CA HIS A 134 -0.93 -1.77 8.06
C HIS A 134 -1.24 -1.65 9.56
N VAL A 135 -2.49 -1.38 9.92
CA VAL A 135 -2.91 -1.20 11.32
C VAL A 135 -2.62 -2.48 12.14
N LEU A 136 -3.09 -3.63 11.67
CA LEU A 136 -2.85 -4.91 12.32
C LEU A 136 -1.36 -5.29 12.33
N ALA A 137 -0.65 -4.99 11.24
CA ALA A 137 0.78 -5.28 11.15
C ALA A 137 1.64 -4.44 12.12
N GLN A 138 1.14 -3.33 12.62
CA GLN A 138 1.80 -2.57 13.70
C GLN A 138 1.64 -3.26 15.07
N GLU A 139 0.50 -3.89 15.31
CA GLU A 139 0.20 -4.58 16.58
C GLU A 139 0.82 -5.98 16.62
N GLN A 140 0.69 -6.74 15.53
CA GLN A 140 1.12 -8.15 15.43
C GLN A 140 1.95 -8.38 14.14
N PRO A 141 3.16 -7.80 14.04
CA PRO A 141 3.92 -7.80 12.79
C PRO A 141 4.31 -9.20 12.31
N LEU A 142 4.67 -10.12 13.20
CA LEU A 142 5.10 -11.47 12.80
C LEU A 142 3.95 -12.22 12.13
N LEU A 143 2.82 -12.35 12.79
CA LEU A 143 1.66 -13.05 12.27
C LEU A 143 1.13 -12.39 10.98
N VAL A 144 0.93 -11.09 11.00
CA VAL A 144 0.31 -10.39 9.85
C VAL A 144 1.23 -10.38 8.64
N CYS A 145 2.55 -10.23 8.82
CA CYS A 145 3.49 -10.24 7.68
C CYS A 145 3.65 -11.65 7.10
N SER A 146 3.65 -12.71 7.91
CA SER A 146 3.72 -14.09 7.40
C SER A 146 2.44 -14.48 6.64
N MET A 147 1.26 -14.17 7.19
CA MET A 147 -0.01 -14.35 6.50
C MET A 147 -0.10 -13.53 5.20
N ASN A 148 0.41 -12.30 5.21
CA ASN A 148 0.44 -11.46 4.01
C ASN A 148 1.35 -12.04 2.93
N LEU A 149 2.51 -12.59 3.32
CA LEU A 149 3.38 -13.32 2.40
C LEU A 149 2.66 -14.53 1.79
N ALA A 150 2.00 -15.33 2.63
CA ALA A 150 1.24 -16.49 2.19
C ALA A 150 0.10 -16.08 1.23
N LEU A 151 -0.63 -15.01 1.53
CA LEU A 151 -1.66 -14.43 0.65
C LEU A 151 -1.09 -14.01 -0.71
N CYS A 152 0.06 -13.30 -0.72
CA CYS A 152 0.71 -12.87 -1.96
C CYS A 152 1.21 -14.07 -2.79
N ARG A 153 1.76 -15.10 -2.15
CA ARG A 153 2.13 -16.35 -2.83
C ARG A 153 0.93 -17.02 -3.48
N GLY A 154 -0.18 -17.10 -2.76
CA GLY A 154 -1.43 -17.61 -3.32
C GLY A 154 -1.95 -16.76 -4.49
N LEU A 155 -1.86 -15.43 -4.41
CA LEU A 155 -2.23 -14.54 -5.51
C LEU A 155 -1.41 -14.83 -6.78
N LEU A 156 -0.09 -14.96 -6.65
CA LEU A 156 0.81 -15.31 -7.76
C LEU A 156 0.42 -16.65 -8.36
N GLU A 157 0.28 -17.69 -7.56
CA GLU A 157 -0.16 -19.03 -7.99
C GLU A 157 -1.49 -18.97 -8.74
N GLY A 158 -2.46 -18.21 -8.21
CA GLY A 158 -3.78 -18.07 -8.80
C GLY A 158 -3.78 -17.39 -10.18
N VAL A 159 -2.98 -16.35 -10.37
CA VAL A 159 -2.83 -15.68 -11.68
C VAL A 159 -2.03 -16.51 -12.67
N GLY A 160 -1.33 -17.55 -12.22
CA GLY A 160 -0.47 -18.43 -13.04
C GLY A 160 0.99 -17.99 -13.06
N ASP A 161 1.43 -17.28 -12.05
CA ASP A 161 2.82 -16.84 -11.85
C ASP A 161 3.49 -17.69 -10.75
N ASP A 162 4.83 -17.60 -10.62
CA ASP A 162 5.61 -18.35 -9.64
C ASP A 162 5.42 -17.76 -8.22
N PRO A 163 4.82 -18.51 -7.28
CA PRO A 163 4.65 -18.08 -5.90
C PRO A 163 5.99 -17.86 -5.16
N GLY A 164 7.07 -18.50 -5.60
CA GLY A 164 8.41 -18.35 -5.03
C GLY A 164 9.01 -16.95 -5.19
N ARG A 165 8.49 -16.16 -6.11
CA ARG A 165 8.89 -14.75 -6.30
C ARG A 165 8.52 -13.85 -5.13
N ALA A 166 7.51 -14.22 -4.33
CA ALA A 166 7.13 -13.44 -3.15
C ALA A 166 7.99 -13.83 -1.95
N ARG A 167 8.63 -12.83 -1.33
CA ARG A 167 9.44 -12.98 -0.11
C ARG A 167 9.28 -11.78 0.83
N LEU A 168 9.79 -11.92 2.04
CA LEU A 168 9.86 -10.81 2.99
C LEU A 168 11.14 -9.99 2.77
N ASP A 169 10.98 -8.68 2.72
CA ASP A 169 12.06 -7.69 2.70
C ASP A 169 11.54 -6.39 3.35
N PRO A 170 11.37 -6.38 4.70
CA PRO A 170 10.74 -5.27 5.38
C PRO A 170 11.58 -4.00 5.29
N ARG A 171 10.91 -2.87 5.01
CA ARG A 171 11.49 -1.52 5.04
C ARG A 171 10.54 -0.56 5.73
N PRO A 172 11.06 0.44 6.45
CA PRO A 172 10.22 1.46 7.07
C PRO A 172 9.32 2.16 6.05
N GLY A 173 8.02 2.24 6.35
CA GLY A 173 7.04 2.93 5.51
C GLY A 173 6.57 2.17 4.26
N GLU A 174 6.99 0.92 4.08
CA GLU A 174 6.56 0.05 2.99
C GLU A 174 5.98 -1.27 3.52
N CYS A 175 5.32 -2.02 2.66
CA CYS A 175 4.89 -3.38 2.96
C CYS A 175 6.12 -4.29 3.14
N CYS A 176 6.02 -5.26 4.04
CA CYS A 176 7.06 -6.27 4.28
C CYS A 176 7.24 -7.25 3.11
N VAL A 177 6.25 -7.39 2.24
CA VAL A 177 6.30 -8.32 1.09
C VAL A 177 6.82 -7.60 -0.15
N VAL A 178 7.71 -8.28 -0.87
CA VAL A 178 8.19 -7.88 -2.19
C VAL A 178 7.99 -9.03 -3.17
N VAL A 179 7.99 -8.73 -4.46
CA VAL A 179 7.92 -9.73 -5.53
C VAL A 179 9.12 -9.54 -6.46
N ASP A 180 9.98 -10.55 -6.51
CA ASP A 180 11.16 -10.52 -7.37
C ASP A 180 10.79 -10.51 -8.86
N ALA A 181 11.68 -10.03 -9.71
CA ALA A 181 11.49 -10.08 -11.16
C ALA A 181 11.27 -11.53 -11.62
N PRO A 182 10.50 -11.75 -12.71
CA PRO A 182 10.44 -13.07 -13.32
C PRO A 182 11.84 -13.57 -13.63
N SER A 183 12.12 -14.85 -13.35
CA SER A 183 13.36 -15.47 -13.80
C SER A 183 13.45 -15.35 -15.32
N ALA A 184 14.59 -14.92 -15.84
CA ALA A 184 14.82 -14.97 -17.28
C ALA A 184 14.67 -16.42 -17.78
N PRO A 185 14.03 -16.65 -18.92
CA PRO A 185 13.86 -17.99 -19.50
C PRO A 185 15.19 -18.66 -19.86
#